data_302f4870905ec356785190f19c0401e0
#
_entry.id   302f4870905ec356785190f19c0401e0
#
_cell.length_a   1.000
_cell.length_b   1.000
_cell.length_c   1.000
_cell.angle_alpha   90.00
_cell.angle_beta   90.00
_cell.angle_gamma   90.00
#
_symmetry.space_group_name_H-M   'P 1'
#
loop_
_entity.id
_entity.type
_entity.pdbx_description
1 polymer ?
#
loop_
_entity_poly.entity_id
_entity_poly.type
_entity_poly.pdbx_seq_one_letter_code
_entity_poly.pdbx_strand_id
1 'polypeptide(L)'
;CNNGCPVNNIIPDFNDLVYHQDWKSAIAVLHSTNNFPEFTGRICPAPCEAACTLNINNDAVGIKSIEHAIIDRAWEEGWVQPQPAAHQTGKKVAVVGAGPAGLAAAQQLARAGHAVTLFEKNDRVGGLLRYGIPDFKLDKAHIDRRVAQLVAEGVQIRTGVFVGSEKDGLGKGSKVTNWAKETVTPEQLQKEFDAVLLTGGAEQSRDLPVPGRDLDGIHFAMEFLPQQNKVNAGDKLKGQLRADGKHVIVIGGGDTGSDCVGTSNRHGAASVVQFELMPQPPEEENRPLTWPYW
;
A
#
# COMPACT_ATOMS: atom_id res chain seq x y z
N CYS A 1 -4.62 14.22 17.66
CA CYS A 1 -4.04 13.65 16.45
C CYS A 1 -3.51 12.22 16.63
N ASN A 2 -2.76 11.89 17.71
CA ASN A 2 -2.28 10.51 17.95
C ASN A 2 -3.41 9.48 17.90
N ASN A 3 -4.54 9.75 18.59
CA ASN A 3 -5.68 8.83 18.62
C ASN A 3 -6.37 8.66 17.28
N GLY A 4 -6.18 9.61 16.35
CA GLY A 4 -6.68 9.51 14.99
C GLY A 4 -5.76 8.71 14.05
N CYS A 5 -4.54 8.41 14.47
CA CYS A 5 -3.59 7.62 13.68
C CYS A 5 -3.71 6.13 14.02
N PRO A 6 -4.05 5.25 13.05
CA PRO A 6 -4.20 3.80 13.33
C PRO A 6 -2.93 3.11 13.80
N VAL A 7 -1.76 3.66 13.48
CA VAL A 7 -0.46 3.14 13.94
C VAL A 7 0.10 3.90 15.13
N ASN A 8 -0.68 4.84 15.70
CA ASN A 8 -0.31 5.66 16.86
C ASN A 8 1.02 6.41 16.69
N ASN A 9 1.25 7.03 15.54
CA ASN A 9 2.42 7.88 15.32
C ASN A 9 2.50 8.96 16.42
N ILE A 10 3.70 9.23 16.90
CA ILE A 10 3.98 10.24 17.94
C ILE A 10 4.05 11.62 17.27
N ILE A 11 2.86 12.08 16.81
CA ILE A 11 2.73 13.21 15.90
C ILE A 11 3.18 14.55 16.51
N PRO A 12 2.78 14.93 17.75
CA PRO A 12 3.24 16.18 18.34
C PRO A 12 4.75 16.26 18.43
N ASP A 13 5.43 15.16 18.78
CA ASP A 13 6.86 15.15 19.02
C ASP A 13 7.64 15.37 17.73
N PHE A 14 7.30 14.66 16.64
CA PHE A 14 8.01 14.91 15.39
C PHE A 14 7.67 16.27 14.77
N ASN A 15 6.46 16.81 15.00
CA ASN A 15 6.13 18.17 14.57
C ASN A 15 6.95 19.22 15.31
N ASP A 16 7.11 19.06 16.63
CA ASP A 16 7.93 19.95 17.46
C ASP A 16 9.41 19.91 17.04
N LEU A 17 9.93 18.71 16.80
CA LEU A 17 11.31 18.53 16.32
C LEU A 17 11.52 19.20 14.96
N VAL A 18 10.58 19.08 14.03
CA VAL A 18 10.65 19.78 12.74
C VAL A 18 10.58 21.30 12.93
N TYR A 19 9.72 21.80 13.81
CA TYR A 19 9.64 23.21 14.14
C TYR A 19 10.99 23.75 14.63
N HIS A 20 11.69 22.99 15.46
CA HIS A 20 13.05 23.33 15.95
C HIS A 20 14.18 22.96 14.98
N GLN A 21 13.88 22.54 13.75
CA GLN A 21 14.84 22.15 12.71
C GLN A 21 15.67 20.90 13.04
N ASP A 22 15.27 20.11 14.05
CA ASP A 22 15.91 18.82 14.39
C ASP A 22 15.30 17.66 13.59
N TRP A 23 15.54 17.69 12.31
CA TRP A 23 15.03 16.71 11.34
C TRP A 23 15.54 15.28 11.59
N LYS A 24 16.76 15.17 12.13
CA LYS A 24 17.36 13.85 12.41
C LYS A 24 16.68 13.17 13.58
N SER A 25 16.34 13.89 14.62
CA SER A 25 15.54 13.37 15.72
C SER A 25 14.08 13.12 15.27
N ALA A 26 13.54 13.99 14.42
CA ALA A 26 12.19 13.80 13.87
C ALA A 26 12.03 12.48 13.13
N ILE A 27 12.98 12.09 12.26
CA ILE A 27 12.91 10.78 11.59
C ILE A 27 13.08 9.61 12.56
N ALA A 28 13.87 9.74 13.61
CA ALA A 28 14.02 8.71 14.64
C ALA A 28 12.69 8.47 15.38
N VAL A 29 12.00 9.53 15.77
CA VAL A 29 10.66 9.47 16.37
C VAL A 29 9.66 8.86 15.41
N LEU A 30 9.62 9.32 14.17
CA LEU A 30 8.68 8.82 13.16
C LEU A 30 8.90 7.32 12.86
N HIS A 31 10.14 6.88 12.69
CA HIS A 31 10.47 5.48 12.47
C HIS A 31 10.21 4.57 13.70
N SER A 32 10.03 5.12 14.88
CA SER A 32 9.72 4.31 16.07
C SER A 32 8.34 3.65 15.99
N THR A 33 7.41 4.23 15.21
CA THR A 33 6.03 3.75 15.05
C THR A 33 5.66 3.44 13.60
N ASN A 34 6.40 3.96 12.62
CA ASN A 34 6.11 3.82 11.20
C ASN A 34 7.35 3.36 10.41
N ASN A 35 7.29 2.16 9.86
CA ASN A 35 8.39 1.62 9.06
C ASN A 35 8.59 2.36 7.74
N PHE A 36 7.51 2.86 7.12
CA PHE A 36 7.54 3.37 5.75
C PHE A 36 6.80 4.71 5.60
N PRO A 37 7.33 5.79 6.20
CA PRO A 37 6.69 7.10 6.11
C PRO A 37 6.55 7.64 4.69
N GLU A 38 7.40 7.20 3.75
CA GLU A 38 7.29 7.57 2.35
C GLU A 38 6.02 7.02 1.68
N PHE A 39 5.46 5.91 2.16
CA PHE A 39 4.19 5.39 1.66
C PHE A 39 3.03 6.16 2.31
N THR A 40 2.98 6.18 3.63
CA THR A 40 1.90 6.84 4.37
C THR A 40 1.86 8.34 4.11
N GLY A 41 3.00 9.01 4.08
CA GLY A 41 3.10 10.43 3.77
C GLY A 41 2.59 10.82 2.36
N ARG A 42 2.50 9.84 1.43
CA ARG A 42 1.98 10.08 0.09
C ARG A 42 0.53 9.64 -0.11
N ILE A 43 0.13 8.52 0.49
CA ILE A 43 -1.14 7.86 0.16
C ILE A 43 -2.11 7.67 1.32
N CYS A 44 -1.70 7.93 2.57
CA CYS A 44 -2.60 7.84 3.72
C CYS A 44 -3.73 8.89 3.60
N PRO A 45 -4.99 8.55 3.90
CA PRO A 45 -6.08 9.52 3.96
C PRO A 45 -5.97 10.50 5.11
N ALA A 46 -4.95 10.38 5.95
CA ALA A 46 -4.61 11.28 7.05
C ALA A 46 -5.73 11.49 8.08
N PRO A 47 -6.29 10.42 8.68
CA PRO A 47 -7.32 10.59 9.72
C PRO A 47 -6.81 11.35 10.94
N CYS A 48 -5.49 11.44 11.11
CA CYS A 48 -4.85 12.30 12.12
C CYS A 48 -5.08 13.79 11.89
N GLU A 49 -5.19 14.24 10.64
CA GLU A 49 -5.51 15.64 10.29
C GLU A 49 -6.98 15.93 10.62
N ALA A 50 -7.90 15.03 10.27
CA ALA A 50 -9.29 15.12 10.66
C ALA A 50 -9.47 15.18 12.20
N ALA A 51 -8.69 14.37 12.94
CA ALA A 51 -8.69 14.36 14.40
C ALA A 51 -7.83 15.47 15.05
N CYS A 52 -7.29 16.39 14.27
CA CYS A 52 -6.48 17.49 14.80
C CYS A 52 -7.36 18.49 15.58
N THR A 53 -7.01 18.76 16.85
CA THR A 53 -7.77 19.71 17.69
C THR A 53 -7.73 21.13 17.17
N LEU A 54 -6.70 21.51 16.41
CA LEU A 54 -6.64 22.81 15.74
C LEU A 54 -7.77 22.95 14.72
N ASN A 55 -8.21 21.82 14.13
CA ASN A 55 -9.29 21.79 13.16
C ASN A 55 -10.68 22.21 13.70
N ILE A 56 -10.82 22.46 15.00
CA ILE A 56 -12.05 22.94 15.62
C ILE A 56 -12.36 24.39 15.18
N ASN A 57 -11.35 25.23 15.08
CA ASN A 57 -11.48 26.67 14.82
C ASN A 57 -10.48 27.23 13.79
N ASN A 58 -9.58 26.44 13.27
CA ASN A 58 -8.60 26.76 12.22
C ASN A 58 -8.41 25.57 11.31
N ASP A 59 -7.53 25.69 10.32
CA ASP A 59 -7.11 24.55 9.51
C ASP A 59 -6.28 23.57 10.30
N ALA A 60 -6.45 22.28 10.02
CA ALA A 60 -5.66 21.22 10.63
C ALA A 60 -4.16 21.39 10.31
N VAL A 61 -3.32 20.92 11.21
CA VAL A 61 -1.89 20.78 10.90
C VAL A 61 -1.72 19.82 9.72
N GLY A 62 -0.95 20.19 8.72
CA GLY A 62 -0.59 19.34 7.56
C GLY A 62 0.34 18.19 7.96
N ILE A 63 -0.13 17.28 8.81
CA ILE A 63 0.65 16.23 9.44
C ILE A 63 1.25 15.31 8.39
N LYS A 64 0.46 14.90 7.42
CA LYS A 64 0.90 14.05 6.31
C LYS A 64 2.00 14.70 5.49
N SER A 65 1.90 15.99 5.22
CA SER A 65 2.93 16.74 4.49
C SER A 65 4.24 16.84 5.29
N ILE A 66 4.15 17.01 6.60
CA ILE A 66 5.32 17.02 7.50
C ILE A 66 5.98 15.64 7.53
N GLU A 67 5.20 14.58 7.72
CA GLU A 67 5.68 13.19 7.66
C GLU A 67 6.41 12.90 6.35
N HIS A 68 5.83 13.33 5.21
CA HIS A 68 6.43 13.22 3.89
C HIS A 68 7.76 13.96 3.81
N ALA A 69 7.82 15.21 4.26
CA ALA A 69 9.04 16.02 4.25
C ALA A 69 10.15 15.42 5.12
N ILE A 70 9.81 14.88 6.30
CA ILE A 70 10.77 14.21 7.18
C ILE A 70 11.46 13.05 6.47
N ILE A 71 10.68 12.16 5.87
CA ILE A 71 11.25 10.95 5.27
C ILE A 71 12.02 11.25 3.99
N ASP A 72 11.55 12.17 3.15
CA ASP A 72 12.26 12.51 1.93
C ASP A 72 13.62 13.12 2.26
N ARG A 73 13.65 14.08 3.19
CA ARG A 73 14.91 14.64 3.68
C ARG A 73 15.84 13.58 4.29
N ALA A 74 15.29 12.64 5.08
CA ALA A 74 16.07 11.59 5.69
C ALA A 74 16.75 10.67 4.66
N TRP A 75 16.11 10.43 3.52
CA TRP A 75 16.72 9.72 2.40
C TRP A 75 17.77 10.54 1.68
N GLU A 76 17.52 11.82 1.42
CA GLU A 76 18.47 12.74 0.76
C GLU A 76 19.75 12.89 1.56
N GLU A 77 19.63 13.03 2.88
CA GLU A 77 20.76 13.18 3.81
C GLU A 77 21.42 11.82 4.16
N GLY A 78 20.89 10.70 3.64
CA GLY A 78 21.46 9.38 3.90
C GLY A 78 21.28 8.87 5.34
N TRP A 79 20.30 9.36 6.08
CA TRP A 79 20.04 8.92 7.47
C TRP A 79 19.31 7.59 7.54
N VAL A 80 18.60 7.22 6.48
CA VAL A 80 17.92 5.92 6.39
C VAL A 80 18.91 4.87 5.92
N GLN A 81 19.38 4.06 6.84
CA GLN A 81 20.38 3.01 6.61
C GLN A 81 19.82 1.64 7.01
N PRO A 82 20.31 0.55 6.39
CA PRO A 82 19.99 -0.80 6.86
C PRO A 82 20.42 -1.01 8.33
N GLN A 83 19.58 -1.71 9.09
CA GLN A 83 19.81 -2.02 10.51
C GLN A 83 19.76 -3.54 10.70
N PRO A 84 20.82 -4.27 10.30
CA PRO A 84 20.89 -5.71 10.54
C PRO A 84 20.93 -6.01 12.03
N ALA A 85 20.30 -7.12 12.44
CA ALA A 85 20.25 -7.53 13.83
C ALA A 85 21.66 -7.81 14.38
N ALA A 86 21.94 -7.33 15.60
CA ALA A 86 23.20 -7.60 16.29
C ALA A 86 23.34 -9.07 16.72
N HIS A 87 22.22 -9.76 16.95
CA HIS A 87 22.18 -11.14 17.42
C HIS A 87 21.12 -11.93 16.65
N GLN A 88 21.42 -13.19 16.32
CA GLN A 88 20.50 -14.10 15.69
C GLN A 88 19.79 -14.97 16.74
N THR A 89 18.48 -15.08 16.64
CA THR A 89 17.66 -15.90 17.56
C THR A 89 17.69 -17.40 17.20
N GLY A 90 18.14 -17.73 16.00
CA GLY A 90 18.06 -19.09 15.44
C GLY A 90 16.65 -19.48 14.98
N LYS A 91 15.66 -18.61 15.12
CA LYS A 91 14.27 -18.87 14.71
C LYS A 91 14.03 -18.45 13.26
N LYS A 92 13.28 -19.27 12.52
CA LYS A 92 12.88 -19.03 11.14
C LYS A 92 11.42 -18.62 11.09
N VAL A 93 11.13 -17.51 10.41
CA VAL A 93 9.75 -16.99 10.28
C VAL A 93 9.40 -16.86 8.80
N ALA A 94 8.27 -17.43 8.39
CA ALA A 94 7.66 -17.20 7.10
C ALA A 94 6.67 -16.04 7.20
N VAL A 95 6.78 -15.06 6.31
CA VAL A 95 5.79 -13.99 6.13
C VAL A 95 5.13 -14.19 4.78
N VAL A 96 3.82 -14.32 4.74
CA VAL A 96 3.04 -14.61 3.52
C VAL A 96 2.29 -13.37 3.06
N GLY A 97 2.69 -12.82 1.93
CA GLY A 97 2.20 -11.58 1.34
C GLY A 97 3.16 -10.42 1.55
N ALA A 98 3.64 -9.82 0.46
CA ALA A 98 4.61 -8.73 0.45
C ALA A 98 3.97 -7.36 0.17
N GLY A 99 2.75 -7.14 0.63
CA GLY A 99 2.14 -5.82 0.76
C GLY A 99 2.76 -5.02 1.92
N PRO A 100 2.27 -3.80 2.21
CA PRO A 100 2.83 -2.95 3.27
C PRO A 100 2.95 -3.63 4.62
N ALA A 101 1.92 -4.40 5.02
CA ALA A 101 1.91 -5.11 6.29
C ALA A 101 3.01 -6.18 6.37
N GLY A 102 3.17 -6.98 5.30
CA GLY A 102 4.19 -8.02 5.23
C GLY A 102 5.61 -7.46 5.18
N LEU A 103 5.82 -6.37 4.45
CA LEU A 103 7.10 -5.66 4.41
C LEU A 103 7.49 -5.13 5.81
N ALA A 104 6.55 -4.48 6.52
CA ALA A 104 6.80 -3.95 7.85
C ALA A 104 7.08 -5.08 8.85
N ALA A 105 6.29 -6.14 8.83
CA ALA A 105 6.49 -7.30 9.69
C ALA A 105 7.85 -7.98 9.42
N ALA A 106 8.18 -8.20 8.14
CA ALA A 106 9.45 -8.80 7.76
C ALA A 106 10.65 -7.99 8.23
N GLN A 107 10.59 -6.65 8.11
CA GLN A 107 11.64 -5.76 8.59
C GLN A 107 11.79 -5.86 10.10
N GLN A 108 10.72 -5.75 10.87
CA GLN A 108 10.79 -5.78 12.33
C GLN A 108 11.27 -7.16 12.85
N LEU A 109 10.81 -8.23 12.24
CA LEU A 109 11.25 -9.59 12.61
C LEU A 109 12.73 -9.82 12.28
N ALA A 110 13.21 -9.32 11.14
CA ALA A 110 14.62 -9.41 10.78
C ALA A 110 15.49 -8.59 11.74
N ARG A 111 15.08 -7.37 12.08
CA ARG A 111 15.76 -6.52 13.09
C ARG A 111 15.77 -7.15 14.49
N ALA A 112 14.74 -7.92 14.83
CA ALA A 112 14.71 -8.70 16.07
C ALA A 112 15.62 -9.94 16.03
N GLY A 113 16.26 -10.24 14.91
CA GLY A 113 17.24 -11.33 14.77
C GLY A 113 16.68 -12.64 14.30
N HIS A 114 15.46 -12.67 13.76
CA HIS A 114 14.88 -13.87 13.15
C HIS A 114 15.34 -14.02 11.69
N ALA A 115 15.51 -15.27 11.25
CA ALA A 115 15.69 -15.58 9.83
C ALA A 115 14.32 -15.50 9.13
N VAL A 116 14.11 -14.44 8.35
CA VAL A 116 12.80 -14.13 7.73
C VAL A 116 12.82 -14.48 6.26
N THR A 117 11.80 -15.24 5.82
CA THR A 117 11.48 -15.43 4.40
C THR A 117 10.11 -14.83 4.09
N LEU A 118 10.09 -13.88 3.17
CA LEU A 118 8.88 -13.18 2.71
C LEU A 118 8.43 -13.79 1.38
N PHE A 119 7.23 -14.37 1.37
CA PHE A 119 6.64 -14.99 0.19
C PHE A 119 5.65 -14.04 -0.49
N GLU A 120 5.75 -13.91 -1.80
CA GLU A 120 4.86 -13.10 -2.63
C GLU A 120 4.41 -13.90 -3.86
N LYS A 121 3.11 -13.98 -4.11
CA LYS A 121 2.57 -14.68 -5.28
C LYS A 121 2.83 -13.94 -6.61
N ASN A 122 2.91 -12.62 -6.55
CA ASN A 122 3.18 -11.81 -7.72
C ASN A 122 4.67 -11.81 -8.08
N ASP A 123 4.97 -11.31 -9.25
CA ASP A 123 6.34 -11.23 -9.76
C ASP A 123 7.20 -10.16 -9.09
N ARG A 124 6.58 -9.20 -8.38
CA ARG A 124 7.23 -8.12 -7.62
C ARG A 124 6.57 -7.88 -6.27
N VAL A 125 7.37 -7.36 -5.36
CA VAL A 125 6.96 -6.97 -4.01
C VAL A 125 6.18 -5.66 -4.02
N GLY A 126 5.32 -5.44 -3.05
CA GLY A 126 4.64 -4.18 -2.80
C GLY A 126 3.11 -4.28 -2.74
N GLY A 127 2.52 -5.40 -3.13
CA GLY A 127 1.07 -5.60 -3.08
C GLY A 127 0.31 -4.46 -3.79
N LEU A 128 -0.69 -3.86 -3.12
CA LEU A 128 -1.48 -2.77 -3.69
C LEU A 128 -0.67 -1.49 -3.94
N LEU A 129 0.43 -1.24 -3.23
CA LEU A 129 1.32 -0.11 -3.52
C LEU A 129 1.89 -0.22 -4.94
N ARG A 130 2.19 -1.43 -5.40
CA ARG A 130 2.77 -1.68 -6.72
C ARG A 130 1.71 -1.88 -7.79
N TYR A 131 0.68 -2.68 -7.50
CA TYR A 131 -0.27 -3.13 -8.51
C TYR A 131 -1.60 -2.39 -8.49
N GLY A 132 -2.00 -1.80 -7.35
CA GLY A 132 -3.25 -1.04 -7.22
C GLY A 132 -3.04 0.45 -7.46
N ILE A 133 -2.18 1.07 -6.69
CA ILE A 133 -1.95 2.52 -6.72
C ILE A 133 -1.22 2.93 -7.98
N PRO A 134 -1.73 3.89 -8.78
CA PRO A 134 -1.06 4.35 -9.98
C PRO A 134 0.25 5.12 -9.70
N ASP A 135 1.17 5.11 -10.68
CA ASP A 135 2.46 5.80 -10.56
C ASP A 135 2.33 7.31 -10.36
N PHE A 136 1.26 7.93 -10.85
CA PHE A 136 1.00 9.36 -10.63
C PHE A 136 0.63 9.72 -9.17
N LYS A 137 0.35 8.71 -8.31
CA LYS A 137 0.17 8.89 -6.86
C LYS A 137 1.38 8.42 -6.07
N LEU A 138 2.05 7.36 -6.52
CA LEU A 138 3.19 6.76 -5.83
C LEU A 138 4.22 6.22 -6.82
N ASP A 139 5.38 6.84 -6.89
CA ASP A 139 6.53 6.32 -7.64
C ASP A 139 7.01 5.00 -7.02
N LYS A 140 7.13 3.97 -7.87
CA LYS A 140 7.54 2.63 -7.45
C LYS A 140 9.00 2.55 -7.01
N ALA A 141 9.82 3.52 -7.35
CA ALA A 141 11.20 3.64 -6.86
C ALA A 141 11.28 3.69 -5.32
N HIS A 142 10.26 4.27 -4.67
CA HIS A 142 10.19 4.25 -3.20
C HIS A 142 10.05 2.84 -2.64
N ILE A 143 9.29 1.97 -3.31
CA ILE A 143 9.14 0.56 -2.93
C ILE A 143 10.47 -0.17 -3.14
N ASP A 144 11.08 0.00 -4.31
CA ASP A 144 12.30 -0.70 -4.68
C ASP A 144 13.45 -0.33 -3.73
N ARG A 145 13.56 0.94 -3.34
CA ARG A 145 14.53 1.42 -2.34
C ARG A 145 14.34 0.75 -0.98
N ARG A 146 13.09 0.61 -0.50
CA ARG A 146 12.80 -0.11 0.76
C ARG A 146 13.05 -1.60 0.66
N VAL A 147 12.73 -2.21 -0.46
CA VAL A 147 13.02 -3.63 -0.70
C VAL A 147 14.52 -3.88 -0.62
N ALA A 148 15.34 -3.02 -1.25
CA ALA A 148 16.79 -3.11 -1.17
C ALA A 148 17.30 -3.00 0.29
N GLN A 149 16.73 -2.13 1.09
CA GLN A 149 17.05 -2.00 2.51
C GLN A 149 16.68 -3.27 3.29
N LEU A 150 15.48 -3.84 3.09
CA LEU A 150 15.06 -5.08 3.77
C LEU A 150 15.99 -6.25 3.44
N VAL A 151 16.40 -6.36 2.18
CA VAL A 151 17.36 -7.38 1.74
C VAL A 151 18.71 -7.19 2.44
N ALA A 152 19.17 -5.94 2.55
CA ALA A 152 20.42 -5.62 3.28
C ALA A 152 20.29 -5.86 4.80
N GLU A 153 19.09 -5.84 5.36
CA GLU A 153 18.78 -6.20 6.75
C GLU A 153 18.60 -7.73 6.94
N GLY A 154 18.73 -8.54 5.87
CA GLY A 154 18.73 -10.01 5.93
C GLY A 154 17.40 -10.67 5.59
N VAL A 155 16.39 -9.94 5.13
CA VAL A 155 15.12 -10.51 4.67
C VAL A 155 15.34 -11.26 3.35
N GLN A 156 14.99 -12.54 3.31
CA GLN A 156 14.93 -13.32 2.08
C GLN A 156 13.58 -13.12 1.41
N ILE A 157 13.56 -12.76 0.12
CA ILE A 157 12.34 -12.49 -0.62
C ILE A 157 12.16 -13.56 -1.71
N ARG A 158 10.98 -14.18 -1.75
CA ARG A 158 10.57 -15.15 -2.77
C ARG A 158 9.31 -14.67 -3.46
N THR A 159 9.48 -14.15 -4.66
CA THR A 159 8.38 -13.73 -5.55
C THR A 159 7.95 -14.86 -6.48
N GLY A 160 6.72 -14.79 -6.98
CA GLY A 160 6.14 -15.83 -7.85
C GLY A 160 5.79 -17.12 -7.11
N VAL A 161 5.60 -17.03 -5.78
CA VAL A 161 5.29 -18.18 -4.91
C VAL A 161 3.92 -18.01 -4.26
N PHE A 162 2.97 -18.83 -4.67
CA PHE A 162 1.66 -18.88 -4.02
C PHE A 162 1.71 -19.80 -2.81
N VAL A 163 1.22 -19.33 -1.67
CA VAL A 163 1.06 -20.14 -0.46
C VAL A 163 -0.40 -20.58 -0.35
N GLY A 164 -0.65 -21.87 -0.47
CA GLY A 164 -1.99 -22.45 -0.46
C GLY A 164 -2.03 -23.86 -1.01
N SER A 165 -3.24 -24.40 -1.25
CA SER A 165 -3.36 -25.70 -1.87
C SER A 165 -3.13 -25.61 -3.39
N GLU A 166 -2.64 -26.69 -4.00
CA GLU A 166 -2.50 -26.78 -5.47
C GLU A 166 -3.86 -26.64 -6.20
N LYS A 167 -4.95 -26.97 -5.51
CA LYS A 167 -6.31 -26.87 -6.07
C LYS A 167 -6.80 -25.42 -6.14
N ASP A 168 -6.31 -24.54 -5.29
CA ASP A 168 -6.76 -23.16 -5.14
C ASP A 168 -5.81 -22.15 -5.83
N GLY A 169 -4.57 -22.56 -6.14
CA GLY A 169 -3.47 -21.66 -6.38
C GLY A 169 -3.34 -21.13 -7.80
N LEU A 170 -3.12 -21.97 -8.75
CA LEU A 170 -2.69 -21.54 -10.08
C LEU A 170 -3.89 -21.41 -11.05
N GLY A 171 -4.40 -20.20 -11.22
CA GLY A 171 -5.36 -19.87 -12.28
C GLY A 171 -6.84 -20.13 -11.97
N LYS A 172 -7.23 -20.46 -10.74
CA LYS A 172 -8.62 -20.64 -10.35
C LYS A 172 -9.04 -19.59 -9.32
N GLY A 173 -9.97 -18.73 -9.69
CA GLY A 173 -10.69 -17.84 -8.78
C GLY A 173 -10.41 -16.36 -8.87
N SER A 174 -9.23 -15.93 -9.22
CA SER A 174 -8.94 -14.52 -9.52
C SER A 174 -8.22 -14.42 -10.86
N LYS A 175 -8.89 -13.87 -11.87
CA LYS A 175 -8.25 -13.53 -13.15
C LYS A 175 -7.23 -12.39 -13.01
N VAL A 176 -7.04 -11.87 -11.80
CA VAL A 176 -6.62 -10.51 -11.61
C VAL A 176 -5.15 -10.34 -11.28
N THR A 177 -4.55 -11.14 -10.44
CA THR A 177 -3.15 -10.94 -10.03
C THR A 177 -2.55 -12.20 -9.42
N ASN A 178 -2.45 -13.25 -10.20
CA ASN A 178 -1.69 -14.41 -9.78
C ASN A 178 -0.64 -14.76 -10.84
N TRP A 179 0.56 -14.23 -10.65
CA TRP A 179 1.72 -14.55 -11.48
C TRP A 179 2.62 -15.58 -10.81
N ALA A 180 2.08 -16.38 -9.89
CA ALA A 180 2.82 -17.44 -9.22
C ALA A 180 3.25 -18.52 -10.21
N LYS A 181 4.47 -18.99 -10.05
CA LYS A 181 5.10 -20.09 -10.81
C LYS A 181 5.32 -21.31 -9.94
N GLU A 182 5.22 -21.13 -8.63
CA GLU A 182 5.44 -22.15 -7.61
C GLU A 182 4.31 -22.09 -6.57
N THR A 183 3.92 -23.23 -6.05
CA THR A 183 3.00 -23.34 -4.89
C THR A 183 3.73 -23.97 -3.71
N VAL A 184 3.60 -23.35 -2.55
CA VAL A 184 4.08 -23.87 -1.26
C VAL A 184 2.86 -24.10 -0.38
N THR A 185 2.74 -25.31 0.18
CA THR A 185 1.58 -25.61 1.02
C THR A 185 1.77 -25.12 2.46
N PRO A 186 0.68 -24.87 3.21
CA PRO A 186 0.77 -24.54 4.63
C PRO A 186 1.55 -25.57 5.45
N GLU A 187 1.41 -26.87 5.12
CA GLU A 187 2.11 -27.96 5.78
C GLU A 187 3.62 -27.92 5.53
N GLN A 188 4.05 -27.50 4.35
CA GLN A 188 5.47 -27.27 4.07
C GLN A 188 6.02 -26.13 4.91
N LEU A 189 5.29 -24.99 4.99
CA LEU A 189 5.70 -23.88 5.84
C LEU A 189 5.80 -24.28 7.32
N GLN A 190 4.84 -25.05 7.83
CA GLN A 190 4.86 -25.50 9.22
C GLN A 190 6.04 -26.45 9.55
N LYS A 191 6.56 -27.16 8.54
CA LYS A 191 7.75 -28.02 8.71
C LYS A 191 9.07 -27.25 8.66
N GLU A 192 9.11 -26.18 7.86
CA GLU A 192 10.35 -25.45 7.56
C GLU A 192 10.59 -24.25 8.47
N PHE A 193 9.52 -23.70 9.05
CA PHE A 193 9.55 -22.47 9.84
C PHE A 193 9.01 -22.67 11.25
N ASP A 194 9.58 -21.93 12.21
CA ASP A 194 9.13 -21.91 13.61
C ASP A 194 7.81 -21.15 13.77
N ALA A 195 7.54 -20.18 12.89
CA ALA A 195 6.30 -19.40 12.87
C ALA A 195 5.94 -18.98 11.44
N VAL A 196 4.64 -18.81 11.20
CA VAL A 196 4.07 -18.33 9.94
C VAL A 196 3.17 -17.14 10.24
N LEU A 197 3.45 -16.01 9.59
CA LEU A 197 2.65 -14.79 9.68
C LEU A 197 1.91 -14.56 8.35
N LEU A 198 0.58 -14.43 8.42
CA LEU A 198 -0.26 -14.20 7.25
C LEU A 198 -0.55 -12.70 7.09
N THR A 199 -0.11 -12.13 5.98
CA THR A 199 -0.30 -10.72 5.61
C THR A 199 -0.82 -10.60 4.17
N GLY A 200 -1.68 -11.53 3.76
CA GLY A 200 -2.15 -11.69 2.37
C GLY A 200 -3.07 -10.58 1.85
N GLY A 201 -3.50 -9.64 2.70
CA GLY A 201 -4.41 -8.57 2.32
C GLY A 201 -5.83 -9.05 2.06
N ALA A 202 -6.61 -8.24 1.31
CA ALA A 202 -7.97 -8.54 0.89
C ALA A 202 -8.11 -8.27 -0.60
N GLU A 203 -8.16 -9.31 -1.42
CA GLU A 203 -8.14 -9.18 -2.88
C GLU A 203 -9.48 -9.52 -3.54
N GLN A 204 -10.43 -10.09 -2.79
CA GLN A 204 -11.74 -10.36 -3.33
C GLN A 204 -12.52 -9.07 -3.50
N SER A 205 -12.78 -8.70 -4.76
CA SER A 205 -13.58 -7.53 -5.10
C SER A 205 -15.03 -7.71 -4.63
N ARG A 206 -15.63 -6.63 -4.13
CA ARG A 206 -17.09 -6.58 -3.94
C ARG A 206 -17.74 -6.49 -5.31
N ASP A 207 -18.68 -7.38 -5.59
CA ASP A 207 -19.43 -7.36 -6.84
C ASP A 207 -20.75 -6.62 -6.68
N LEU A 208 -21.29 -6.15 -7.81
CA LEU A 208 -22.62 -5.53 -7.91
C LEU A 208 -23.51 -6.46 -8.74
N PRO A 209 -24.26 -7.40 -8.13
CA PRO A 209 -25.04 -8.40 -8.83
C PRO A 209 -26.36 -7.81 -9.35
N VAL A 210 -26.29 -7.02 -10.40
CA VAL A 210 -27.43 -6.41 -11.08
C VAL A 210 -27.59 -7.00 -12.49
N PRO A 211 -28.78 -6.90 -13.12
CA PRO A 211 -28.96 -7.30 -14.51
C PRO A 211 -27.94 -6.64 -15.43
N GLY A 212 -27.32 -7.44 -16.30
CA GLY A 212 -26.27 -6.98 -17.20
C GLY A 212 -24.84 -7.07 -16.63
N ARG A 213 -24.65 -7.59 -15.41
CA ARG A 213 -23.30 -7.77 -14.81
C ARG A 213 -22.39 -8.69 -15.66
N ASP A 214 -22.98 -9.56 -16.44
CA ASP A 214 -22.34 -10.52 -17.35
C ASP A 214 -21.99 -9.96 -18.73
N LEU A 215 -22.32 -8.70 -19.00
CA LEU A 215 -21.97 -8.05 -20.26
C LEU A 215 -20.47 -7.80 -20.39
N ASP A 216 -20.00 -7.81 -21.63
CA ASP A 216 -18.62 -7.48 -21.95
C ASP A 216 -18.26 -6.03 -21.58
N GLY A 217 -17.04 -5.82 -21.14
CA GLY A 217 -16.51 -4.50 -20.79
C GLY A 217 -16.76 -4.08 -19.34
N ILE A 218 -17.33 -4.96 -18.50
CA ILE A 218 -17.50 -4.73 -17.07
C ILE A 218 -16.35 -5.42 -16.32
N HIS A 219 -15.49 -4.62 -15.70
CA HIS A 219 -14.25 -5.07 -15.07
C HIS A 219 -14.14 -4.59 -13.63
N PHE A 220 -13.49 -5.36 -12.79
CA PHE A 220 -13.05 -4.88 -11.49
C PHE A 220 -11.83 -3.95 -11.63
N ALA A 221 -11.70 -3.00 -10.73
CA ALA A 221 -10.56 -2.08 -10.71
C ALA A 221 -9.21 -2.83 -10.69
N MET A 222 -9.14 -3.94 -9.95
CA MET A 222 -7.94 -4.77 -9.88
C MET A 222 -7.69 -5.66 -11.12
N GLU A 223 -8.57 -5.63 -12.11
CA GLU A 223 -8.28 -6.16 -13.46
C GLU A 223 -7.66 -5.09 -14.36
N PHE A 224 -7.97 -3.83 -14.10
CA PHE A 224 -7.57 -2.68 -14.91
C PHE A 224 -6.24 -2.05 -14.44
N LEU A 225 -6.16 -1.66 -13.17
CA LEU A 225 -5.02 -0.91 -12.61
C LEU A 225 -3.69 -1.68 -12.66
N PRO A 226 -3.63 -2.99 -12.30
CA PRO A 226 -2.37 -3.73 -12.32
C PRO A 226 -1.74 -3.83 -13.70
N GLN A 227 -2.55 -3.90 -14.76
CA GLN A 227 -2.05 -3.97 -16.12
C GLN A 227 -1.33 -2.68 -16.51
N GLN A 228 -1.89 -1.52 -16.17
CA GLN A 228 -1.23 -0.25 -16.46
C GLN A 228 0.04 -0.08 -15.62
N ASN A 229 0.02 -0.44 -14.35
CA ASN A 229 1.19 -0.36 -13.49
C ASN A 229 2.34 -1.27 -13.99
N LYS A 230 2.01 -2.45 -14.51
CA LYS A 230 3.00 -3.33 -15.15
C LYS A 230 3.59 -2.72 -16.44
N VAL A 231 2.76 -2.09 -17.27
CA VAL A 231 3.22 -1.41 -18.49
C VAL A 231 4.13 -0.23 -18.13
N ASN A 232 3.78 0.55 -17.10
CA ASN A 232 4.63 1.63 -16.59
C ASN A 232 6.00 1.10 -16.09
N ALA A 233 6.00 -0.10 -15.50
CA ALA A 233 7.22 -0.78 -15.09
C ALA A 233 8.04 -1.40 -16.25
N GLY A 234 7.62 -1.22 -17.52
CA GLY A 234 8.29 -1.70 -18.71
C GLY A 234 7.83 -3.08 -19.22
N ASP A 235 6.83 -3.69 -18.60
CA ASP A 235 6.31 -4.98 -19.03
C ASP A 235 5.50 -4.85 -20.32
N LYS A 236 5.63 -5.84 -21.19
CA LYS A 236 4.85 -5.94 -22.44
C LYS A 236 3.67 -6.87 -22.21
N LEU A 237 2.47 -6.33 -22.13
CA LEU A 237 1.24 -7.10 -21.95
C LEU A 237 0.51 -7.26 -23.30
N LYS A 238 0.15 -8.50 -23.64
CA LYS A 238 -0.75 -8.77 -24.77
C LYS A 238 -2.20 -8.58 -24.31
N GLY A 239 -2.97 -7.83 -25.08
CA GLY A 239 -4.41 -7.62 -24.79
C GLY A 239 -4.67 -6.80 -23.54
N GLN A 240 -3.83 -5.80 -23.26
CA GLN A 240 -4.05 -4.87 -22.14
C GLN A 240 -5.44 -4.26 -22.21
N LEU A 241 -6.14 -4.26 -21.08
CA LEU A 241 -7.39 -3.54 -20.92
C LEU A 241 -7.15 -2.03 -20.95
N ARG A 242 -7.69 -1.34 -21.95
CA ARG A 242 -7.45 0.09 -22.19
C ARG A 242 -8.76 0.85 -22.41
N ALA A 243 -8.71 2.13 -22.02
CA ALA A 243 -9.85 3.05 -22.12
C ALA A 243 -9.78 4.02 -23.31
N ASP A 244 -8.80 3.88 -24.20
CA ASP A 244 -8.58 4.81 -25.33
C ASP A 244 -9.84 4.93 -26.20
N GLY A 245 -10.32 6.17 -26.36
CA GLY A 245 -11.48 6.51 -27.17
C GLY A 245 -12.82 5.96 -26.66
N LYS A 246 -12.85 5.32 -25.48
CA LYS A 246 -14.08 4.74 -24.90
C LYS A 246 -14.77 5.71 -23.96
N HIS A 247 -16.09 5.53 -23.82
CA HIS A 247 -16.86 6.12 -22.75
C HIS A 247 -16.78 5.22 -21.52
N VAL A 248 -16.20 5.71 -20.44
CA VAL A 248 -15.93 4.94 -19.22
C VAL A 248 -16.90 5.34 -18.12
N ILE A 249 -17.48 4.37 -17.46
CA ILE A 249 -18.26 4.56 -16.23
C ILE A 249 -17.48 3.89 -15.08
N VAL A 250 -17.20 4.66 -14.04
CA VAL A 250 -16.59 4.16 -12.80
C VAL A 250 -17.66 4.10 -11.73
N ILE A 251 -17.90 2.93 -11.16
CA ILE A 251 -18.90 2.73 -10.10
C ILE A 251 -18.15 2.67 -8.76
N GLY A 252 -18.31 3.70 -7.94
CA GLY A 252 -17.67 3.89 -6.64
C GLY A 252 -16.85 5.16 -6.57
N GLY A 253 -17.05 5.96 -5.51
CA GLY A 253 -16.44 7.29 -5.31
C GLY A 253 -15.17 7.29 -4.46
N GLY A 254 -14.73 6.12 -3.93
CA GLY A 254 -13.54 6.04 -3.09
C GLY A 254 -12.22 6.16 -3.87
N ASP A 255 -11.08 6.04 -3.15
CA ASP A 255 -9.73 6.19 -3.73
C ASP A 255 -9.46 5.27 -4.92
N THR A 256 -9.93 4.02 -4.86
CA THR A 256 -9.79 3.09 -5.99
C THR A 256 -10.56 3.57 -7.23
N GLY A 257 -11.75 4.16 -7.03
CA GLY A 257 -12.52 4.79 -8.12
C GLY A 257 -11.76 5.97 -8.72
N SER A 258 -11.19 6.83 -7.89
CA SER A 258 -10.35 7.95 -8.30
C SER A 258 -9.12 7.47 -9.12
N ASP A 259 -8.51 6.35 -8.73
CA ASP A 259 -7.40 5.74 -9.46
C ASP A 259 -7.82 5.26 -10.85
N CYS A 260 -9.04 4.67 -10.95
CA CYS A 260 -9.60 4.24 -12.23
C CYS A 260 -9.92 5.44 -13.12
N VAL A 261 -10.50 6.53 -12.58
CA VAL A 261 -10.76 7.78 -13.31
C VAL A 261 -9.44 8.36 -13.85
N GLY A 262 -8.45 8.52 -12.97
CA GLY A 262 -7.15 9.08 -13.34
C GLY A 262 -6.42 8.24 -14.40
N THR A 263 -6.49 6.91 -14.30
CA THR A 263 -5.88 5.99 -15.28
C THR A 263 -6.63 6.03 -16.60
N SER A 264 -7.97 6.06 -16.59
CA SER A 264 -8.80 6.11 -17.81
C SER A 264 -8.55 7.41 -18.58
N ASN A 265 -8.45 8.54 -17.91
CA ASN A 265 -8.11 9.84 -18.52
C ASN A 265 -6.72 9.80 -19.19
N ARG A 266 -5.73 9.18 -18.53
CA ARG A 266 -4.37 9.03 -19.09
C ARG A 266 -4.30 8.04 -20.25
N HIS A 267 -5.25 7.12 -20.34
CA HIS A 267 -5.42 6.27 -21.53
C HIS A 267 -6.03 7.01 -22.71
N GLY A 268 -6.58 8.22 -22.53
CA GLY A 268 -7.26 8.95 -23.59
C GLY A 268 -8.71 8.52 -23.78
N ALA A 269 -9.43 8.24 -22.68
CA ALA A 269 -10.87 7.98 -22.72
C ALA A 269 -11.64 9.15 -23.35
N ALA A 270 -12.66 8.87 -24.15
CA ALA A 270 -13.51 9.91 -24.75
C ALA A 270 -14.35 10.63 -23.69
N SER A 271 -14.79 9.92 -22.65
CA SER A 271 -15.38 10.50 -21.45
C SER A 271 -15.19 9.57 -20.26
N VAL A 272 -15.17 10.11 -19.06
CA VAL A 272 -15.20 9.34 -17.81
C VAL A 272 -16.30 9.91 -16.92
N VAL A 273 -17.21 9.06 -16.48
CA VAL A 273 -18.28 9.39 -15.53
C VAL A 273 -18.11 8.50 -14.30
N GLN A 274 -18.17 9.10 -13.12
CA GLN A 274 -18.09 8.37 -11.86
C GLN A 274 -19.44 8.42 -11.14
N PHE A 275 -19.93 7.27 -10.69
CA PHE A 275 -21.13 7.15 -9.88
C PHE A 275 -20.75 6.91 -8.42
N GLU A 276 -21.34 7.70 -7.54
CA GLU A 276 -21.20 7.59 -6.11
C GLU A 276 -22.54 7.34 -5.44
N LEU A 277 -22.57 6.45 -4.46
CA LEU A 277 -23.76 6.14 -3.67
C LEU A 277 -24.06 7.23 -2.63
N MET A 278 -23.00 7.83 -2.08
CA MET A 278 -23.13 8.89 -1.09
C MET A 278 -23.70 10.17 -1.73
N PRO A 279 -24.46 10.98 -0.99
CA PRO A 279 -24.91 12.27 -1.48
C PRO A 279 -23.70 13.16 -1.81
N GLN A 280 -23.92 14.10 -2.73
CA GLN A 280 -22.90 15.10 -3.06
C GLN A 280 -22.46 15.82 -1.78
N PRO A 281 -21.15 15.86 -1.49
CA PRO A 281 -20.65 16.60 -0.33
C PRO A 281 -20.95 18.10 -0.48
N PRO A 282 -21.09 18.84 0.64
CA PRO A 282 -21.23 20.29 0.61
C PRO A 282 -20.00 20.93 -0.04
N GLU A 283 -20.17 22.14 -0.61
CA GLU A 283 -19.06 22.88 -1.22
C GLU A 283 -18.00 23.31 -0.20
N GLU A 284 -18.43 23.54 1.05
CA GLU A 284 -17.56 23.87 2.17
C GLU A 284 -17.68 22.81 3.28
N GLU A 285 -16.58 22.61 3.99
CA GLU A 285 -16.53 21.66 5.11
C GLU A 285 -17.43 22.14 6.28
N ASN A 286 -18.34 21.31 6.73
CA ASN A 286 -19.23 21.60 7.86
C ASN A 286 -18.69 21.00 9.16
N ARG A 287 -17.59 21.53 9.66
CA ARG A 287 -16.89 21.06 10.87
C ARG A 287 -17.76 20.99 12.13
N PRO A 288 -18.64 21.96 12.43
CA PRO A 288 -19.49 21.91 13.63
C PRO A 288 -20.44 20.72 13.67
N LEU A 289 -20.85 20.18 12.50
CA LEU A 289 -21.76 19.03 12.43
C LEU A 289 -21.05 17.68 12.45
N THR A 290 -19.77 17.64 12.14
CA THR A 290 -19.02 16.38 12.02
C THR A 290 -18.13 16.11 13.23
N TRP A 291 -17.65 17.16 13.92
CA TRP A 291 -16.84 16.98 15.12
C TRP A 291 -17.68 16.47 16.31
N PRO A 292 -17.21 15.48 17.10
CA PRO A 292 -15.91 14.79 17.02
C PRO A 292 -15.89 13.54 16.14
N TYR A 293 -16.95 13.28 15.42
CA TYR A 293 -17.13 12.08 14.58
C TYR A 293 -16.87 12.45 13.11
N TRP A 294 -15.66 12.18 12.67
CA TRP A 294 -15.20 12.45 11.29
C TRP A 294 -15.50 11.31 10.32
#